data_82fca7ea896c491bb0d55eb99754bb06
#
_entry.id   82fca7ea896c491bb0d55eb99754bb06
#
_cell.length_a   1.000
_cell.length_b   1.000
_cell.length_c   1.000
_cell.angle_alpha   90.00
_cell.angle_beta   90.00
_cell.angle_gamma   90.00
#
_symmetry.space_group_name_H-M   'P 1'
#
loop_
_entity.id
_entity.type
_entity.pdbx_description
1 polymer ?
#
loop_
_entity_poly.entity_id
_entity_poly.type
_entity_poly.pdbx_seq_one_letter_code
_entity_poly.pdbx_strand_id
1 'polypeptide(L)'
;TRQKVALITGITGQDGSYLTELLLEKGYVVYGILRRSSSINTHRIEHVFHHPKLVLKYGDLSDGSCLLEILSQIKTTYEKTRDRLEIYNLAAMSHVKISFEIPEYTADIDAMGTLRLLNAIRSSGLESIARFYQASTSELYGKVMEVPQTETTPFYPRSPYGVAKLYSHWITKNYRESY
;
A
#
# COMPACT_ATOMS: atom_id res chain seq x y z
N THR A 1 14.61 16.72 -16.91
CA THR A 1 14.92 15.52 -16.10
C THR A 1 13.63 14.82 -15.77
N ARG A 2 13.51 13.53 -16.07
CA ARG A 2 12.33 12.74 -15.73
C ARG A 2 12.20 12.61 -14.21
N GLN A 3 10.98 12.77 -13.68
CA GLN A 3 10.71 12.76 -12.25
C GLN A 3 10.23 11.38 -11.79
N LYS A 4 10.93 10.79 -10.82
CA LYS A 4 10.46 9.58 -10.12
C LYS A 4 9.41 9.96 -9.09
N VAL A 5 8.31 9.24 -9.10
CA VAL A 5 7.17 9.47 -8.18
C VAL A 5 6.86 8.20 -7.44
N ALA A 6 6.60 8.31 -6.15
CA ALA A 6 6.13 7.21 -5.31
C ALA A 6 4.82 7.56 -4.61
N LEU A 7 3.92 6.59 -4.48
CA LEU A 7 2.73 6.66 -3.64
C LEU A 7 2.86 5.64 -2.51
N ILE A 8 2.70 6.08 -1.27
CA ILE A 8 2.79 5.23 -0.07
C ILE A 8 1.46 5.28 0.67
N THR A 9 0.81 4.13 0.82
CA THR A 9 -0.27 3.96 1.80
C THR A 9 0.34 3.53 3.13
N GLY A 10 -0.23 3.95 4.25
CA GLY A 10 0.35 3.66 5.56
C GLY A 10 1.64 4.43 5.85
N ILE A 11 1.75 5.64 5.33
CA ILE A 11 2.95 6.48 5.45
C ILE A 11 3.31 6.84 6.90
N THR A 12 2.34 6.87 7.80
CA THR A 12 2.55 7.15 9.23
C THR A 12 3.00 5.95 10.04
N GLY A 13 3.03 4.77 9.44
CA GLY A 13 3.57 3.56 10.06
C GLY A 13 5.11 3.58 10.13
N GLN A 14 5.68 2.59 10.81
CA GLN A 14 7.13 2.46 10.93
C GLN A 14 7.80 2.32 9.56
N ASP A 15 7.40 1.33 8.77
CA ASP A 15 7.99 1.07 7.45
C ASP A 15 7.70 2.22 6.48
N GLY A 16 6.48 2.77 6.51
CA GLY A 16 6.09 3.90 5.66
C GLY A 16 6.93 5.14 5.92
N SER A 17 7.25 5.44 7.18
CA SER A 17 8.07 6.59 7.55
C SER A 17 9.52 6.43 7.09
N TYR A 18 10.15 5.29 7.32
CA TYR A 18 11.52 5.02 6.86
C TYR A 18 11.62 5.00 5.34
N LEU A 19 10.64 4.41 4.67
CA LEU A 19 10.60 4.41 3.20
C LEU A 19 10.47 5.83 2.65
N THR A 20 9.68 6.67 3.30
CA THR A 20 9.53 8.09 2.91
C THR A 20 10.87 8.82 2.97
N GLU A 21 11.61 8.70 4.06
CA GLU A 21 12.95 9.29 4.21
C GLU A 21 13.88 8.83 3.07
N LEU A 22 13.98 7.53 2.87
CA LEU A 22 14.83 6.94 1.82
C LEU A 22 14.48 7.44 0.41
N LEU A 23 13.19 7.53 0.10
CA LEU A 23 12.76 7.96 -1.24
C LEU A 23 12.96 9.45 -1.45
N LEU A 24 12.76 10.29 -0.41
CA LEU A 24 13.06 11.72 -0.46
C LEU A 24 14.56 11.97 -0.67
N GLU A 25 15.44 11.25 0.04
CA GLU A 25 16.89 11.30 -0.17
C GLU A 25 17.28 10.91 -1.60
N LYS A 26 16.59 9.93 -2.19
CA LYS A 26 16.78 9.51 -3.59
C LYS A 26 16.15 10.47 -4.61
N GLY A 27 15.59 11.57 -4.16
CA GLY A 27 15.03 12.64 -5.01
C GLY A 27 13.65 12.36 -5.59
N TYR A 28 12.92 11.34 -5.10
CA TYR A 28 11.52 11.09 -5.47
C TYR A 28 10.60 12.22 -5.02
N VAL A 29 9.53 12.43 -5.77
CA VAL A 29 8.34 13.05 -5.22
C VAL A 29 7.52 11.94 -4.55
N VAL A 30 7.24 12.12 -3.28
CA VAL A 30 6.53 11.12 -2.46
C VAL A 30 5.13 11.62 -2.14
N TYR A 31 4.14 10.89 -2.60
CA TYR A 31 2.75 11.05 -2.18
C TYR A 31 2.47 10.08 -1.03
N GLY A 32 1.97 10.59 0.08
CA GLY A 32 1.59 9.80 1.24
C GLY A 32 0.10 9.89 1.50
N ILE A 33 -0.56 8.74 1.69
CA ILE A 33 -1.96 8.69 2.09
C ILE A 33 -2.05 8.67 3.61
N LEU A 34 -2.72 9.68 4.15
CA LEU A 34 -3.06 9.84 5.56
C LEU A 34 -4.52 9.43 5.79
N ARG A 35 -4.76 8.48 6.68
CA ARG A 35 -6.11 8.20 7.15
C ARG A 35 -6.55 9.29 8.14
N ARG A 36 -7.76 9.79 7.99
CA ARG A 36 -8.36 10.66 9.00
C ARG A 36 -8.55 9.89 10.30
N SER A 37 -8.07 10.46 11.40
CA SER A 37 -8.19 9.92 12.74
C SER A 37 -8.45 11.04 13.71
N SER A 38 -9.18 10.76 14.78
CA SER A 38 -9.38 11.71 15.89
C SER A 38 -8.14 11.92 16.73
N SER A 39 -7.15 11.04 16.63
CA SER A 39 -5.85 11.17 17.27
C SER A 39 -4.77 11.51 16.24
N ILE A 40 -3.85 12.38 16.64
CA ILE A 40 -2.68 12.74 15.83
C ILE A 40 -1.71 11.54 15.89
N ASN A 41 -1.39 10.95 14.73
CA ASN A 41 -0.46 9.84 14.61
C ASN A 41 0.65 10.08 13.57
N THR A 42 1.00 11.35 13.37
CA THR A 42 1.95 11.77 12.33
C THR A 42 3.38 11.94 12.83
N HIS A 43 3.64 11.68 14.10
CA HIS A 43 4.92 11.94 14.76
C HIS A 43 6.14 11.32 14.05
N ARG A 44 5.96 10.18 13.37
CA ARG A 44 7.06 9.52 12.65
C ARG A 44 7.49 10.25 11.38
N ILE A 45 6.68 11.14 10.85
CA ILE A 45 6.95 11.87 9.60
C ILE A 45 7.00 13.39 9.78
N GLU A 46 6.84 13.91 11.01
CA GLU A 46 6.83 15.35 11.29
C GLU A 46 8.11 16.05 10.84
N HIS A 47 9.25 15.42 11.00
CA HIS A 47 10.54 15.98 10.60
C HIS A 47 10.70 16.16 9.08
N VAL A 48 9.87 15.51 8.27
CA VAL A 48 9.86 15.63 6.80
C VAL A 48 8.65 16.38 6.27
N PHE A 49 7.71 16.85 7.11
CA PHE A 49 6.46 17.50 6.68
C PHE A 49 6.66 18.67 5.72
N HIS A 50 7.71 19.43 5.93
CA HIS A 50 8.00 20.60 5.10
C HIS A 50 8.92 20.30 3.91
N HIS A 51 9.21 19.03 3.66
CA HIS A 51 10.03 18.65 2.53
C HIS A 51 9.31 18.98 1.20
N PRO A 52 9.91 19.73 0.27
CA PRO A 52 9.22 20.27 -0.92
C PRO A 52 8.73 19.18 -1.88
N LYS A 53 9.25 17.96 -1.74
CA LYS A 53 8.85 16.78 -2.55
C LYS A 53 7.92 15.82 -1.80
N LEU A 54 7.46 16.15 -0.60
CA LEU A 54 6.47 15.35 0.12
C LEU A 54 5.08 15.96 -0.06
N VAL A 55 4.16 15.17 -0.57
CA VAL A 55 2.76 15.57 -0.78
C VAL A 55 1.86 14.64 0.03
N LEU A 56 1.23 15.15 1.06
CA LEU A 56 0.32 14.38 1.89
C LEU A 56 -1.12 14.57 1.44
N LYS A 57 -1.86 13.49 1.29
CA LYS A 57 -3.27 13.45 0.91
C LYS A 57 -4.07 12.65 1.93
N TYR A 58 -5.24 13.15 2.28
CA TYR A 58 -6.17 12.33 3.05
C TYR A 58 -6.84 11.29 2.17
N GLY A 59 -6.93 10.06 2.67
CA GLY A 59 -7.56 8.96 1.98
C GLY A 59 -7.66 7.72 2.85
N ASP A 60 -8.44 6.76 2.40
CA ASP A 60 -8.65 5.48 3.09
C ASP A 60 -8.75 4.36 2.05
N LEU A 61 -8.21 3.18 2.36
CA LEU A 61 -8.35 1.98 1.53
C LEU A 61 -9.81 1.47 1.45
N SER A 62 -10.68 1.94 2.33
CA SER A 62 -12.13 1.68 2.26
C SER A 62 -12.85 2.50 1.20
N ASP A 63 -12.21 3.55 0.64
CA ASP A 63 -12.78 4.47 -0.34
C ASP A 63 -12.03 4.45 -1.67
N GLY A 64 -12.55 3.67 -2.61
CA GLY A 64 -11.97 3.55 -3.96
C GLY A 64 -12.02 4.85 -4.76
N SER A 65 -13.02 5.70 -4.53
CA SER A 65 -13.15 7.00 -5.22
C SER A 65 -12.02 7.94 -4.85
N CYS A 66 -11.70 8.00 -3.58
CA CYS A 66 -10.56 8.77 -3.07
C CYS A 66 -9.22 8.29 -3.67
N LEU A 67 -9.00 6.97 -3.73
CA LEU A 67 -7.80 6.41 -4.32
C LEU A 67 -7.67 6.75 -5.81
N LEU A 68 -8.77 6.66 -6.55
CA LEU A 68 -8.82 7.03 -7.96
C LEU A 68 -8.51 8.51 -8.18
N GLU A 69 -9.05 9.40 -7.34
CA GLU A 69 -8.78 10.84 -7.41
C GLU A 69 -7.30 11.13 -7.20
N ILE A 70 -6.67 10.55 -6.17
CA ILE A 70 -5.25 10.75 -5.88
C ILE A 70 -4.39 10.29 -7.06
N LEU A 71 -4.66 9.10 -7.62
CA LEU A 71 -3.91 8.56 -8.75
C LEU A 71 -4.12 9.39 -10.02
N SER A 72 -5.32 9.90 -10.25
CA SER A 72 -5.63 10.80 -11.37
C SER A 72 -4.88 12.14 -11.25
N GLN A 73 -4.77 12.70 -10.05
CA GLN A 73 -3.95 13.90 -9.81
C GLN A 73 -2.47 13.64 -10.09
N ILE A 74 -1.92 12.50 -9.63
CA ILE A 74 -0.54 12.11 -9.92
C ILE A 74 -0.33 11.98 -11.42
N LYS A 75 -1.26 11.34 -12.13
CA LYS A 75 -1.21 11.22 -13.60
C LYS A 75 -1.13 12.58 -14.26
N THR A 76 -2.09 13.45 -13.97
CA THR A 76 -2.19 14.78 -14.60
C THR A 76 -0.96 15.63 -14.31
N THR A 77 -0.48 15.64 -13.06
CA THR A 77 0.66 16.47 -12.65
C THR A 77 1.96 16.04 -13.31
N TYR A 78 2.18 14.73 -13.47
CA TYR A 78 3.47 14.19 -13.91
C TYR A 78 3.43 13.47 -15.27
N GLU A 79 2.36 13.54 -16.01
CA GLU A 79 2.17 12.80 -17.27
C GLU A 79 3.34 12.94 -18.25
N LYS A 80 3.88 14.15 -18.38
CA LYS A 80 4.97 14.46 -19.31
C LYS A 80 6.37 14.28 -18.73
N THR A 81 6.50 14.23 -17.41
CA THR A 81 7.79 14.31 -16.72
C THR A 81 8.13 13.05 -15.93
N ARG A 82 7.16 12.18 -15.65
CA ARG A 82 7.39 10.97 -14.87
C ARG A 82 8.23 9.95 -15.63
N ASP A 83 9.14 9.35 -14.93
CA ASP A 83 9.92 8.21 -15.41
C ASP A 83 9.28 6.90 -14.98
N ARG A 84 8.91 6.84 -13.70
CA ARG A 84 8.31 5.67 -13.07
C ARG A 84 7.37 6.12 -11.96
N LEU A 85 6.26 5.42 -11.81
CA LEU A 85 5.41 5.48 -10.64
C LEU A 85 5.58 4.20 -9.83
N GLU A 86 6.03 4.32 -8.60
CA GLU A 86 6.12 3.22 -7.65
C GLU A 86 5.02 3.37 -6.61
N ILE A 87 4.25 2.30 -6.37
CA ILE A 87 3.13 2.29 -5.42
C ILE A 87 3.43 1.25 -4.35
N TYR A 88 3.55 1.72 -3.12
CA TYR A 88 3.84 0.90 -1.94
C TYR A 88 2.59 0.81 -1.06
N ASN A 89 1.92 -0.33 -1.10
CA ASN A 89 0.74 -0.59 -0.28
C ASN A 89 1.15 -1.19 1.06
N LEU A 90 1.39 -0.32 2.04
CA LEU A 90 1.82 -0.69 3.40
C LEU A 90 0.68 -0.56 4.42
N ALA A 91 -0.41 0.13 4.08
CA ALA A 91 -1.55 0.29 4.98
C ALA A 91 -2.26 -1.04 5.23
N ALA A 92 -2.50 -1.33 6.49
CA ALA A 92 -3.24 -2.51 6.91
C ALA A 92 -3.76 -2.34 8.34
N MET A 93 -4.79 -3.11 8.68
CA MET A 93 -5.13 -3.45 10.05
C MET A 93 -4.27 -4.65 10.44
N SER A 94 -3.04 -4.39 10.94
CA SER A 94 -1.98 -5.38 11.06
C SER A 94 -1.92 -6.14 12.38
N HIS A 95 -2.89 -5.93 13.27
CA HIS A 95 -2.90 -6.56 14.58
C HIS A 95 -3.65 -7.90 14.54
N VAL A 96 -2.92 -9.00 14.56
CA VAL A 96 -3.48 -10.36 14.41
C VAL A 96 -4.58 -10.66 15.44
N LYS A 97 -4.35 -10.38 16.73
CA LYS A 97 -5.35 -10.61 17.77
C LYS A 97 -6.63 -9.82 17.52
N ILE A 98 -6.53 -8.54 17.19
CA ILE A 98 -7.69 -7.68 16.94
C ILE A 98 -8.45 -8.14 15.70
N SER A 99 -7.81 -8.79 14.73
CA SER A 99 -8.50 -9.31 13.55
C SER A 99 -9.59 -10.33 13.88
N PHE A 100 -9.48 -11.03 14.99
CA PHE A 100 -10.55 -11.93 15.48
C PHE A 100 -11.75 -11.17 16.08
N GLU A 101 -11.53 -9.96 16.58
CA GLU A 101 -12.57 -9.12 17.18
C GLU A 101 -13.32 -8.30 16.10
N ILE A 102 -12.62 -7.89 15.04
CA ILE A 102 -13.16 -7.09 13.93
C ILE A 102 -12.83 -7.69 12.56
N PRO A 103 -13.24 -8.94 12.27
CA PRO A 103 -12.82 -9.65 11.05
C PRO A 103 -13.30 -8.99 9.77
N GLU A 104 -14.52 -8.43 9.75
CA GLU A 104 -15.06 -7.75 8.56
C GLU A 104 -14.28 -6.48 8.21
N TYR A 105 -13.96 -5.66 9.20
CA TYR A 105 -13.11 -4.48 8.98
C TYR A 105 -11.72 -4.87 8.50
N THR A 106 -11.14 -5.91 9.07
CA THR A 106 -9.85 -6.46 8.64
C THR A 106 -9.90 -6.90 7.17
N ALA A 107 -10.92 -7.64 6.78
CA ALA A 107 -11.11 -8.06 5.38
C ALA A 107 -11.34 -6.87 4.45
N ASP A 108 -12.12 -5.88 4.87
CA ASP A 108 -12.41 -4.70 4.05
C ASP A 108 -11.15 -3.88 3.76
N ILE A 109 -10.30 -3.65 4.75
CA ILE A 109 -9.07 -2.87 4.59
C ILE A 109 -7.96 -3.70 3.95
N ASP A 110 -7.68 -4.88 4.48
CA ASP A 110 -6.49 -5.65 4.11
C ASP A 110 -6.66 -6.44 2.81
N ALA A 111 -7.88 -6.90 2.51
CA ALA A 111 -8.18 -7.61 1.27
C ALA A 111 -8.82 -6.69 0.23
N MET A 112 -10.00 -6.15 0.51
CA MET A 112 -10.72 -5.31 -0.44
C MET A 112 -10.02 -3.97 -0.68
N GLY A 113 -9.31 -3.43 0.30
CA GLY A 113 -8.50 -2.23 0.12
C GLY A 113 -7.41 -2.39 -0.92
N THR A 114 -6.74 -3.53 -0.96
CA THR A 114 -5.77 -3.86 -2.01
C THR A 114 -6.43 -3.92 -3.38
N LEU A 115 -7.59 -4.58 -3.49
CA LEU A 115 -8.35 -4.64 -4.74
C LEU A 115 -8.77 -3.23 -5.22
N ARG A 116 -9.28 -2.38 -4.31
CA ARG A 116 -9.65 -1.00 -4.64
C ARG A 116 -8.47 -0.20 -5.19
N LEU A 117 -7.29 -0.34 -4.58
CA LEU A 117 -6.08 0.34 -5.05
C LEU A 117 -5.64 -0.15 -6.43
N LEU A 118 -5.63 -1.46 -6.66
CA LEU A 118 -5.33 -2.05 -7.97
C LEU A 118 -6.33 -1.60 -9.04
N ASN A 119 -7.63 -1.58 -8.72
CA ASN A 119 -8.66 -1.05 -9.61
C ASN A 119 -8.47 0.44 -9.91
N ALA A 120 -8.09 1.24 -8.91
CA ALA A 120 -7.84 2.66 -9.10
C ALA A 120 -6.63 2.90 -10.03
N ILE A 121 -5.57 2.09 -9.92
CA ILE A 121 -4.41 2.13 -10.82
C ILE A 121 -4.86 1.87 -12.27
N ARG A 122 -5.64 0.82 -12.48
CA ARG A 122 -6.16 0.46 -13.80
C ARG A 122 -7.11 1.51 -14.34
N SER A 123 -8.11 1.95 -13.55
CA SER A 123 -9.10 2.93 -13.98
C SER A 123 -8.50 4.31 -14.29
N SER A 124 -7.36 4.64 -13.69
CA SER A 124 -6.61 5.85 -14.02
C SER A 124 -5.70 5.68 -15.26
N GLY A 125 -5.59 4.47 -15.83
CA GLY A 125 -4.73 4.18 -16.98
C GLY A 125 -3.23 4.30 -16.63
N LEU A 126 -2.85 3.84 -15.46
CA LEU A 126 -1.47 3.88 -14.96
C LEU A 126 -0.78 2.51 -14.97
N GLU A 127 -1.49 1.45 -15.36
CA GLU A 127 -1.03 0.06 -15.31
C GLU A 127 0.28 -0.17 -16.05
N SER A 128 0.49 0.49 -17.18
CA SER A 128 1.70 0.31 -17.99
C SER A 128 2.98 0.90 -17.40
N ILE A 129 2.84 1.82 -16.44
CA ILE A 129 3.96 2.56 -15.85
C ILE A 129 4.11 2.35 -14.35
N ALA A 130 3.04 1.89 -13.68
CA ALA A 130 3.05 1.64 -12.25
C ALA A 130 3.87 0.38 -11.91
N ARG A 131 4.66 0.48 -10.86
CA ARG A 131 5.28 -0.65 -10.16
C ARG A 131 4.62 -0.77 -8.80
N PHE A 132 3.92 -1.86 -8.58
CA PHE A 132 3.15 -2.09 -7.37
C PHE A 132 3.88 -3.03 -6.41
N TYR A 133 4.02 -2.60 -5.17
CA TYR A 133 4.52 -3.41 -4.06
C TYR A 133 3.40 -3.64 -3.05
N GLN A 134 3.08 -4.89 -2.78
CA GLN A 134 2.16 -5.30 -1.72
C GLN A 134 2.96 -5.79 -0.52
N ALA A 135 2.87 -5.10 0.59
CA ALA A 135 3.39 -5.61 1.85
C ALA A 135 2.62 -6.87 2.24
N SER A 136 3.37 -7.94 2.48
CA SER A 136 2.81 -9.23 2.86
C SER A 136 3.12 -9.55 4.33
N THR A 137 3.05 -10.80 4.71
CA THR A 137 3.23 -11.24 6.09
C THR A 137 3.62 -12.70 6.15
N SER A 138 4.40 -13.09 7.15
CA SER A 138 4.68 -14.51 7.48
C SER A 138 3.42 -15.26 7.95
N GLU A 139 2.37 -14.54 8.35
CA GLU A 139 1.07 -15.11 8.73
C GLU A 139 0.36 -15.84 7.57
N LEU A 140 0.83 -15.66 6.33
CA LEU A 140 0.36 -16.48 5.19
C LEU A 140 0.68 -17.97 5.39
N TYR A 141 1.83 -18.29 5.98
CA TYR A 141 2.22 -19.66 6.26
C TYR A 141 1.43 -20.27 7.42
N GLY A 142 1.10 -19.47 8.46
CA GLY A 142 0.23 -19.83 9.57
C GLY A 142 0.60 -21.16 10.22
N LYS A 143 -0.18 -22.21 9.94
CA LYS A 143 0.17 -23.59 10.28
C LYS A 143 1.25 -24.08 9.33
N VAL A 144 2.48 -24.06 9.78
CA VAL A 144 3.66 -24.38 8.98
C VAL A 144 3.58 -25.79 8.39
N MET A 145 3.62 -25.89 7.08
CA MET A 145 3.50 -27.15 6.35
C MET A 145 4.86 -27.82 6.07
N GLU A 146 5.94 -27.04 6.11
CA GLU A 146 7.34 -27.51 5.99
C GLU A 146 8.31 -26.60 6.72
N VAL A 147 9.46 -27.16 7.09
CA VAL A 147 10.55 -26.44 7.79
C VAL A 147 11.88 -26.84 7.14
N PRO A 148 12.69 -25.85 6.68
CA PRO A 148 12.40 -24.43 6.61
C PRO A 148 11.33 -24.12 5.55
N GLN A 149 10.66 -22.94 5.69
CA GLN A 149 9.76 -22.44 4.67
C GLN A 149 10.53 -21.96 3.45
N THR A 150 9.94 -22.14 2.28
CA THR A 150 10.47 -21.70 1.00
C THR A 150 9.41 -20.90 0.23
N GLU A 151 9.73 -20.39 -0.93
CA GLU A 151 8.77 -19.71 -1.79
C GLU A 151 7.66 -20.63 -2.33
N THR A 152 7.86 -21.94 -2.29
CA THR A 152 6.89 -22.96 -2.71
C THR A 152 6.12 -23.58 -1.56
N THR A 153 6.43 -23.21 -0.31
CA THR A 153 5.71 -23.70 0.87
C THR A 153 4.23 -23.35 0.78
N PRO A 154 3.30 -24.30 0.92
CA PRO A 154 1.88 -24.02 0.90
C PRO A 154 1.47 -23.04 1.99
N PHE A 155 0.57 -22.12 1.65
CA PHE A 155 -0.01 -21.20 2.62
C PHE A 155 -1.11 -21.89 3.44
N TYR A 156 -1.15 -21.61 4.74
CA TYR A 156 -2.18 -22.09 5.64
C TYR A 156 -2.48 -21.05 6.73
N PRO A 157 -3.08 -19.89 6.38
CA PRO A 157 -3.32 -18.82 7.34
C PRO A 157 -4.23 -19.26 8.47
N ARG A 158 -3.99 -18.74 9.68
CA ARG A 158 -4.68 -19.14 10.92
C ARG A 158 -5.37 -17.96 11.61
N SER A 159 -5.53 -16.83 10.93
CA SER A 159 -6.22 -15.65 11.45
C SER A 159 -6.98 -14.93 10.34
N PRO A 160 -8.03 -14.14 10.67
CA PRO A 160 -8.67 -13.27 9.69
C PRO A 160 -7.70 -12.32 8.99
N TYR A 161 -6.70 -11.80 9.72
CA TYR A 161 -5.60 -11.01 9.15
C TYR A 161 -4.81 -11.80 8.10
N GLY A 162 -4.35 -13.01 8.43
CA GLY A 162 -3.61 -13.87 7.51
C GLY A 162 -4.42 -14.21 6.26
N VAL A 163 -5.71 -14.52 6.40
CA VAL A 163 -6.62 -14.79 5.27
C VAL A 163 -6.80 -13.56 4.38
N ALA A 164 -6.99 -12.38 4.96
CA ALA A 164 -7.11 -11.13 4.21
C ALA A 164 -5.82 -10.80 3.45
N LYS A 165 -4.67 -10.99 4.06
CA LYS A 165 -3.36 -10.82 3.42
C LYS A 165 -3.09 -11.87 2.33
N LEU A 166 -3.60 -13.08 2.48
CA LEU A 166 -3.53 -14.11 1.44
C LEU A 166 -4.33 -13.70 0.20
N TYR A 167 -5.52 -13.14 0.40
CA TYR A 167 -6.28 -12.55 -0.71
C TYR A 167 -5.46 -11.48 -1.43
N SER A 168 -4.84 -10.57 -0.68
CA SER A 168 -4.02 -9.47 -1.23
C SER A 168 -2.83 -9.99 -2.02
N HIS A 169 -2.17 -11.05 -1.55
CA HIS A 169 -1.10 -11.73 -2.29
C HIS A 169 -1.59 -12.23 -3.66
N TRP A 170 -2.68 -12.98 -3.67
CA TRP A 170 -3.19 -13.59 -4.89
C TRP A 170 -3.82 -12.59 -5.86
N ILE A 171 -4.55 -11.60 -5.37
CA ILE A 171 -5.13 -10.59 -6.26
C ILE A 171 -4.05 -9.70 -6.90
N THR A 172 -2.98 -9.39 -6.18
CA THR A 172 -1.83 -8.67 -6.74
C THR A 172 -1.16 -9.48 -7.84
N LYS A 173 -0.93 -10.77 -7.62
CA LYS A 173 -0.39 -11.68 -8.64
C LYS A 173 -1.32 -11.78 -9.85
N ASN A 174 -2.62 -11.95 -9.62
CA ASN A 174 -3.63 -12.03 -10.66
C ASN A 174 -3.65 -10.77 -11.54
N TYR A 175 -3.62 -9.58 -10.93
CA TYR A 175 -3.59 -8.33 -11.69
C TYR A 175 -2.32 -8.17 -12.54
N ARG A 176 -1.18 -8.58 -12.01
CA ARG A 176 0.09 -8.58 -12.76
C ARG A 176 0.05 -9.50 -13.99
N GLU A 177 -0.64 -10.64 -13.88
CA GLU A 177 -0.72 -11.61 -14.96
C GLU A 177 -1.84 -11.30 -15.98
N SER A 178 -2.84 -10.51 -15.57
CA SER A 178 -4.02 -10.22 -16.39
C SER A 178 -3.96 -8.86 -17.08
N TYR A 179 -3.21 -7.91 -16.52
CA TYR A 179 -3.16 -6.51 -16.97
C TYR A 179 -1.71 -5.99 -16.99
#